data_2e214b0b5519d71788a84c8b997a0389
#
_entry.id   2e214b0b5519d71788a84c8b997a0389
#
_cell.length_a   1.000
_cell.length_b   1.000
_cell.length_c   1.000
_cell.angle_alpha   90.00
_cell.angle_beta   90.00
_cell.angle_gamma   90.00
#
_symmetry.space_group_name_H-M   'P 1'
#
loop_
_entity.id
_entity.type
_entity.pdbx_description
1 polymer ?
#
loop_
_entity_poly.entity_id
_entity_poly.type
_entity_poly.pdbx_seq_one_letter_code
_entity_poly.pdbx_strand_id
1 'polypeptide(L)'
;MATGRVPTTANSPLTAKGDLFGYSTTQARLAVGANGTVLTADSAEATGLKWATPAGGGKVLQVVEGRTTTSASNSTTTYADTGITATITPSSTSSKILVLISVGGWFKDETSLTESIRFNCLRDATQIQQSGTAGFLRSGSLLIATAGSYAFSLLDTPATISAITYKVQFKLGAGTGTVYVQDGSNLSTIILMEIGA
;
A
#
# COMPACT_ATOMS: atom_id res chain seq x y z
N MET A 1 28.44 53.21 2.50
CA MET A 1 27.89 52.00 1.85
C MET A 1 28.97 50.97 1.80
N ALA A 2 28.90 49.89 2.49
CA ALA A 2 29.86 48.78 2.35
C ALA A 2 29.57 48.06 1.02
N THR A 3 30.43 48.22 0.06
CA THR A 3 30.34 47.43 -1.17
C THR A 3 30.63 46.00 -0.80
N GLY A 4 29.59 45.14 -0.88
CA GLY A 4 29.72 43.69 -0.67
C GLY A 4 30.68 43.10 -1.69
N ARG A 5 31.95 43.02 -1.28
CA ARG A 5 32.99 42.36 -2.05
C ARG A 5 32.80 40.87 -1.91
N VAL A 6 32.49 40.19 -3.02
CA VAL A 6 32.61 38.73 -3.06
C VAL A 6 34.03 38.36 -2.64
N PRO A 7 34.25 37.50 -1.64
CA PRO A 7 35.58 37.11 -1.24
C PRO A 7 36.37 36.58 -2.45
N THR A 8 37.54 37.12 -2.68
CA THR A 8 38.48 36.56 -3.66
C THR A 8 38.91 35.17 -3.16
N THR A 9 39.31 34.28 -4.03
CA THR A 9 39.72 32.90 -3.73
C THR A 9 40.74 32.79 -2.56
N ALA A 10 41.49 33.87 -2.28
CA ALA A 10 42.44 33.92 -1.15
C ALA A 10 41.80 34.01 0.24
N ASN A 11 40.53 34.43 0.35
CA ASN A 11 39.79 34.55 1.62
C ASN A 11 38.54 33.65 1.70
N SER A 12 38.34 32.80 0.72
CA SER A 12 37.21 31.87 0.75
C SER A 12 37.53 30.64 1.62
N PRO A 13 36.69 30.28 2.59
CA PRO A 13 36.88 29.05 3.35
C PRO A 13 36.55 27.79 2.52
N LEU A 14 36.02 27.93 1.31
CA LEU A 14 35.64 26.80 0.44
C LEU A 14 36.90 26.12 -0.10
N THR A 15 37.00 24.80 0.00
CA THR A 15 38.17 24.00 -0.39
C THR A 15 37.85 22.91 -1.39
N ALA A 16 36.59 22.58 -1.60
CA ALA A 16 36.16 21.52 -2.49
C ALA A 16 34.93 21.91 -3.32
N LYS A 17 34.73 21.22 -4.46
CA LYS A 17 33.54 21.35 -5.27
C LYS A 17 32.30 20.96 -4.43
N GLY A 18 31.29 21.82 -4.44
CA GLY A 18 30.03 21.58 -3.73
C GLY A 18 30.02 22.08 -2.30
N ASP A 19 31.11 22.62 -1.78
CA ASP A 19 31.12 23.30 -0.49
C ASP A 19 30.19 24.52 -0.51
N LEU A 20 29.54 24.78 0.63
CA LEU A 20 28.69 25.92 0.84
C LEU A 20 29.34 26.93 1.80
N PHE A 21 29.09 28.21 1.51
CA PHE A 21 29.51 29.30 2.36
C PHE A 21 28.37 29.64 3.34
N GLY A 22 28.62 29.42 4.61
CA GLY A 22 27.67 29.70 5.70
C GLY A 22 28.17 30.80 6.63
N TYR A 23 27.33 31.19 7.56
CA TYR A 23 27.64 32.14 8.62
C TYR A 23 27.14 31.57 9.96
N SER A 24 28.01 31.61 10.96
CA SER A 24 27.63 31.43 12.37
C SER A 24 27.91 32.74 13.11
N THR A 25 28.85 32.77 14.01
CA THR A 25 29.44 34.01 14.57
C THR A 25 30.51 34.58 13.64
N THR A 26 31.05 33.77 12.73
CA THR A 26 32.02 34.10 11.68
C THR A 26 31.65 33.38 10.40
N GLN A 27 32.32 33.73 9.31
CA GLN A 27 32.20 33.02 8.05
C GLN A 27 32.67 31.57 8.22
N ALA A 28 31.87 30.61 7.78
CA ALA A 28 32.13 29.18 7.94
C ALA A 28 31.92 28.41 6.63
N ARG A 29 32.65 27.33 6.48
CA ARG A 29 32.45 26.36 5.42
C ARG A 29 31.50 25.26 5.89
N LEU A 30 30.48 24.96 5.11
CA LEU A 30 29.78 23.68 5.20
C LEU A 30 30.30 22.80 4.08
N ALA A 31 31.07 21.78 4.41
CA ALA A 31 31.59 20.84 3.44
C ALA A 31 30.45 20.16 2.68
N VAL A 32 30.70 19.77 1.43
CA VAL A 32 29.73 19.01 0.64
C VAL A 32 29.33 17.72 1.37
N GLY A 33 28.03 17.42 1.38
CA GLY A 33 27.47 16.21 1.99
C GLY A 33 27.73 14.95 1.16
N ALA A 34 27.47 13.80 1.75
CA ALA A 34 27.48 12.53 1.05
C ALA A 34 26.45 12.49 -0.09
N ASN A 35 26.68 11.64 -1.08
CA ASN A 35 25.73 11.44 -2.17
C ASN A 35 24.35 11.05 -1.62
N GLY A 36 23.29 11.66 -2.16
CA GLY A 36 21.90 11.39 -1.76
C GLY A 36 21.45 12.15 -0.51
N THR A 37 22.29 12.99 0.13
CA THR A 37 21.86 13.87 1.21
C THR A 37 21.28 15.18 0.68
N VAL A 38 20.42 15.81 1.50
CA VAL A 38 19.81 17.12 1.25
C VAL A 38 20.24 18.11 2.32
N LEU A 39 20.37 19.38 1.95
CA LEU A 39 20.64 20.44 2.89
C LEU A 39 19.38 20.73 3.71
N THR A 40 19.51 20.65 5.03
CA THR A 40 18.42 20.86 5.98
C THR A 40 18.78 21.96 6.95
N ALA A 41 17.77 22.72 7.39
CA ALA A 41 17.90 23.63 8.53
C ALA A 41 18.03 22.82 9.82
N ASP A 42 18.98 23.16 10.66
CA ASP A 42 19.14 22.59 12.00
C ASP A 42 19.73 23.65 12.96
N SER A 43 18.92 24.09 13.90
CA SER A 43 19.30 25.11 14.88
C SER A 43 20.36 24.64 15.88
N ALA A 44 20.62 23.34 15.99
CA ALA A 44 21.70 22.80 16.84
C ALA A 44 23.09 22.90 16.18
N GLU A 45 23.14 23.07 14.85
CA GLU A 45 24.37 23.23 14.10
C GLU A 45 24.84 24.70 14.15
N ALA A 46 26.15 24.92 14.24
CA ALA A 46 26.72 26.27 14.33
C ALA A 46 26.35 27.17 13.15
N THR A 47 26.20 26.61 11.94
CA THR A 47 25.78 27.34 10.74
C THR A 47 24.25 27.35 10.53
N GLY A 48 23.48 26.70 11.42
CA GLY A 48 22.04 26.49 11.26
C GLY A 48 21.67 25.51 10.13
N LEU A 49 22.65 24.84 9.52
CA LEU A 49 22.49 23.97 8.37
C LEU A 49 23.28 22.68 8.54
N LYS A 50 22.69 21.56 8.11
CA LYS A 50 23.38 20.27 7.97
C LYS A 50 22.96 19.53 6.72
N TRP A 51 23.79 18.57 6.30
CA TRP A 51 23.41 17.58 5.32
C TRP A 51 22.72 16.40 6.03
N ALA A 52 21.55 16.05 5.61
CA ALA A 52 20.78 14.95 6.16
C ALA A 52 20.25 14.02 5.07
N THR A 53 20.12 12.75 5.41
CA THR A 53 19.35 11.84 4.52
C THR A 53 17.93 12.36 4.39
N PRO A 54 17.36 12.44 3.16
CA PRO A 54 15.97 12.80 3.00
C PRO A 54 15.09 11.96 3.92
N ALA A 55 14.15 12.59 4.61
CA ALA A 55 13.17 11.85 5.41
C ALA A 55 12.41 10.89 4.47
N GLY A 56 12.67 9.61 4.61
CA GLY A 56 12.22 8.57 3.71
C GLY A 56 10.87 7.96 4.06
N GLY A 57 10.02 8.65 4.82
CA GLY A 57 8.73 8.10 5.21
C GLY A 57 7.66 8.25 4.13
N GLY A 58 6.93 7.19 3.85
CA GLY A 58 5.68 7.27 3.10
C GLY A 58 5.79 7.36 1.57
N LYS A 59 6.95 7.11 0.97
CA LYS A 59 7.08 7.04 -0.50
C LYS A 59 6.46 5.75 -1.03
N VAL A 60 5.64 5.85 -2.08
CA VAL A 60 5.26 4.69 -2.88
C VAL A 60 6.47 4.32 -3.75
N LEU A 61 7.02 3.14 -3.51
CA LEU A 61 8.23 2.66 -4.20
C LEU A 61 7.88 1.86 -5.45
N GLN A 62 6.79 1.08 -5.41
CA GLN A 62 6.26 0.35 -6.55
C GLN A 62 4.75 0.13 -6.39
N VAL A 63 4.09 -0.09 -7.51
CA VAL A 63 2.66 -0.43 -7.58
C VAL A 63 2.51 -1.65 -8.48
N VAL A 64 1.77 -2.64 -8.00
CA VAL A 64 1.43 -3.85 -8.76
C VAL A 64 -0.08 -4.01 -8.78
N GLU A 65 -0.64 -4.32 -9.93
CA GLU A 65 -2.07 -4.59 -10.09
C GLU A 65 -2.29 -6.03 -10.54
N GLY A 66 -3.25 -6.70 -9.88
CA GLY A 66 -3.87 -7.93 -10.36
C GLY A 66 -5.32 -7.68 -10.69
N ARG A 67 -5.84 -8.30 -11.75
CA ARG A 67 -7.24 -8.16 -12.16
C ARG A 67 -7.80 -9.45 -12.71
N THR A 68 -9.10 -9.63 -12.56
CA THR A 68 -9.84 -10.75 -13.15
C THR A 68 -11.28 -10.35 -13.45
N THR A 69 -11.83 -10.95 -14.50
CA THR A 69 -13.27 -10.91 -14.84
C THR A 69 -13.86 -12.32 -14.89
N THR A 70 -13.04 -13.33 -14.55
CA THR A 70 -13.46 -14.74 -14.59
C THR A 70 -14.38 -15.01 -13.40
N SER A 71 -15.64 -15.35 -13.68
CA SER A 71 -16.60 -15.71 -12.66
C SER A 71 -16.17 -16.96 -11.88
N ALA A 72 -16.37 -16.92 -10.58
CA ALA A 72 -16.18 -18.06 -9.69
C ALA A 72 -17.40 -18.21 -8.78
N SER A 73 -17.71 -19.46 -8.39
CA SER A 73 -18.83 -19.79 -7.52
C SER A 73 -18.39 -20.67 -6.36
N ASN A 74 -19.13 -20.59 -5.24
CA ASN A 74 -18.89 -21.41 -4.06
C ASN A 74 -20.19 -21.69 -3.32
N SER A 75 -20.53 -22.97 -3.15
CA SER A 75 -21.71 -23.42 -2.40
C SER A 75 -21.35 -23.98 -1.01
N THR A 76 -20.11 -23.79 -0.57
CA THR A 76 -19.60 -24.35 0.68
C THR A 76 -19.20 -23.28 1.70
N THR A 77 -19.09 -23.66 2.94
CA THR A 77 -18.55 -22.79 4.01
C THR A 77 -17.02 -22.83 4.08
N THR A 78 -16.34 -23.52 3.17
CA THR A 78 -14.90 -23.53 3.01
C THR A 78 -14.48 -22.45 2.02
N TYR A 79 -13.39 -21.72 2.31
CA TYR A 79 -12.88 -20.69 1.42
C TYR A 79 -12.36 -21.28 0.11
N ALA A 80 -12.72 -20.65 -1.00
CA ALA A 80 -12.23 -20.91 -2.35
C ALA A 80 -11.64 -19.63 -2.95
N ASP A 81 -10.71 -19.76 -3.88
CA ASP A 81 -10.06 -18.62 -4.52
C ASP A 81 -11.04 -17.88 -5.45
N THR A 82 -11.00 -16.56 -5.43
CA THR A 82 -11.77 -15.70 -6.32
C THR A 82 -11.11 -15.49 -7.68
N GLY A 83 -9.84 -15.90 -7.85
CA GLY A 83 -9.00 -15.51 -8.98
C GLY A 83 -8.35 -14.11 -8.84
N ILE A 84 -8.69 -13.33 -7.81
CA ILE A 84 -8.05 -12.03 -7.54
C ILE A 84 -6.72 -12.29 -6.84
N THR A 85 -5.62 -12.01 -7.52
CA THR A 85 -4.26 -12.24 -7.00
C THR A 85 -3.26 -11.25 -7.59
N ALA A 86 -2.23 -10.90 -6.82
CA ALA A 86 -1.07 -10.15 -7.27
C ALA A 86 0.16 -10.52 -6.44
N THR A 87 1.34 -10.45 -7.05
CA THR A 87 2.62 -10.77 -6.41
C THR A 87 3.51 -9.54 -6.42
N ILE A 88 4.11 -9.22 -5.28
CA ILE A 88 5.03 -8.10 -5.10
C ILE A 88 6.31 -8.58 -4.43
N THR A 89 7.46 -7.98 -4.78
CA THR A 89 8.75 -8.23 -4.14
C THR A 89 9.17 -6.94 -3.42
N PRO A 90 9.05 -6.86 -2.08
CA PRO A 90 9.42 -5.65 -1.36
C PRO A 90 10.92 -5.36 -1.49
N SER A 91 11.28 -4.08 -1.56
CA SER A 91 12.66 -3.62 -1.67
C SER A 91 13.39 -3.58 -0.33
N SER A 92 12.67 -3.61 0.78
CA SER A 92 13.20 -3.60 2.15
C SER A 92 12.32 -4.40 3.10
N THR A 93 12.96 -5.00 4.11
CA THR A 93 12.23 -5.67 5.22
C THR A 93 11.44 -4.71 6.11
N SER A 94 11.73 -3.42 6.04
CA SER A 94 10.97 -2.37 6.74
C SER A 94 9.81 -1.80 5.92
N SER A 95 9.71 -2.13 4.63
CA SER A 95 8.61 -1.69 3.76
C SER A 95 7.27 -2.24 4.23
N LYS A 96 6.22 -1.47 4.03
CA LYS A 96 4.83 -1.88 4.23
C LYS A 96 4.15 -2.05 2.88
N ILE A 97 3.16 -2.92 2.82
CA ILE A 97 2.35 -3.11 1.62
C ILE A 97 0.93 -2.65 1.89
N LEU A 98 0.51 -1.59 1.23
CA LEU A 98 -0.90 -1.19 1.19
C LEU A 98 -1.61 -2.06 0.14
N VAL A 99 -2.59 -2.83 0.59
CA VAL A 99 -3.40 -3.71 -0.25
C VAL A 99 -4.78 -3.09 -0.39
N LEU A 100 -5.18 -2.80 -1.62
CA LEU A 100 -6.50 -2.30 -1.96
C LEU A 100 -7.21 -3.35 -2.81
N ILE A 101 -8.38 -3.78 -2.38
CA ILE A 101 -9.15 -4.85 -3.03
C ILE A 101 -10.54 -4.33 -3.40
N SER A 102 -10.92 -4.61 -4.64
CA SER A 102 -12.28 -4.38 -5.14
C SER A 102 -12.79 -5.66 -5.78
N VAL A 103 -13.84 -6.23 -5.21
CA VAL A 103 -14.55 -7.40 -5.74
C VAL A 103 -15.79 -6.91 -6.45
N GLY A 104 -15.80 -7.02 -7.78
CA GLY A 104 -16.93 -6.65 -8.61
C GLY A 104 -17.91 -7.81 -8.77
N GLY A 105 -19.21 -7.49 -8.89
CA GLY A 105 -20.22 -8.46 -9.24
C GLY A 105 -20.31 -9.67 -8.31
N TRP A 106 -20.29 -9.47 -6.99
CA TRP A 106 -20.70 -10.55 -6.13
C TRP A 106 -22.22 -10.73 -6.22
N PHE A 107 -22.67 -11.96 -6.26
CA PHE A 107 -24.05 -12.34 -6.39
C PHE A 107 -24.35 -13.52 -5.47
N LYS A 108 -25.56 -13.55 -4.94
CA LYS A 108 -26.14 -14.62 -4.15
C LYS A 108 -27.43 -15.04 -4.80
N ASP A 109 -27.62 -16.34 -5.00
CA ASP A 109 -28.89 -16.86 -5.52
C ASP A 109 -30.01 -16.83 -4.46
N GLU A 110 -31.23 -17.16 -4.89
CA GLU A 110 -32.46 -17.01 -4.10
C GLU A 110 -32.81 -18.25 -3.25
N THR A 111 -31.86 -19.10 -2.89
CA THR A 111 -32.17 -20.41 -2.33
C THR A 111 -32.31 -20.45 -0.81
N SER A 112 -31.96 -19.37 -0.10
CA SER A 112 -32.07 -19.31 1.37
C SER A 112 -32.22 -17.88 1.89
N LEU A 113 -32.97 -17.72 2.97
CA LEU A 113 -33.20 -16.43 3.65
C LEU A 113 -32.01 -15.94 4.50
N THR A 114 -31.00 -16.77 4.73
CA THR A 114 -29.88 -16.49 5.66
C THR A 114 -28.52 -16.49 4.98
N GLU A 115 -28.49 -16.53 3.66
CA GLU A 115 -27.22 -16.57 2.93
C GLU A 115 -26.43 -15.29 3.07
N SER A 116 -25.15 -15.48 3.14
CA SER A 116 -24.17 -14.39 3.14
C SER A 116 -22.89 -14.80 2.43
N ILE A 117 -22.17 -13.84 1.89
CA ILE A 117 -20.85 -14.06 1.36
C ILE A 117 -19.82 -13.50 2.34
N ARG A 118 -18.70 -14.20 2.49
CA ARG A 118 -17.54 -13.73 3.28
C ARG A 118 -16.30 -13.79 2.43
N PHE A 119 -15.45 -12.79 2.62
CA PHE A 119 -14.15 -12.70 1.97
C PHE A 119 -13.03 -12.79 2.98
N ASN A 120 -11.87 -13.27 2.56
CA ASN A 120 -10.61 -13.10 3.27
C ASN A 120 -9.48 -12.72 2.29
N CYS A 121 -8.43 -12.13 2.83
CA CYS A 121 -7.18 -11.88 2.13
C CYS A 121 -6.09 -12.73 2.76
N LEU A 122 -5.33 -13.42 1.91
CA LEU A 122 -4.15 -14.17 2.30
C LEU A 122 -2.90 -13.48 1.76
N ARG A 123 -1.83 -13.56 2.53
CA ARG A 123 -0.46 -13.41 2.09
C ARG A 123 0.16 -14.81 2.01
N ASP A 124 0.46 -15.26 0.83
CA ASP A 124 0.83 -16.66 0.54
C ASP A 124 -0.23 -17.65 1.09
N ALA A 125 0.09 -18.39 2.13
CA ALA A 125 -0.84 -19.30 2.81
C ALA A 125 -1.45 -18.71 4.10
N THR A 126 -0.99 -17.53 4.54
CA THR A 126 -1.39 -16.93 5.82
C THR A 126 -2.56 -15.98 5.62
N GLN A 127 -3.66 -16.19 6.34
CA GLN A 127 -4.77 -15.24 6.38
C GLN A 127 -4.34 -14.00 7.16
N ILE A 128 -4.37 -12.84 6.50
CA ILE A 128 -4.00 -11.54 7.09
C ILE A 128 -5.20 -10.64 7.35
N GLN A 129 -6.31 -10.86 6.66
CA GLN A 129 -7.54 -10.12 6.86
C GLN A 129 -8.74 -11.02 6.57
N GLN A 130 -9.76 -10.92 7.40
CA GLN A 130 -11.07 -11.51 7.14
C GLN A 130 -12.11 -10.39 7.13
N SER A 131 -12.93 -10.35 6.10
CA SER A 131 -14.08 -9.46 6.11
C SER A 131 -15.16 -10.00 7.04
N GLY A 132 -15.97 -9.12 7.56
CA GLY A 132 -17.27 -9.47 8.09
C GLY A 132 -18.19 -10.04 7.00
N THR A 133 -19.45 -10.16 7.29
CA THR A 133 -20.46 -10.57 6.31
C THR A 133 -20.66 -9.46 5.29
N ALA A 134 -20.36 -9.71 4.02
CA ALA A 134 -20.74 -8.88 2.91
C ALA A 134 -22.06 -9.42 2.33
N GLY A 135 -23.04 -8.56 2.13
CA GLY A 135 -24.35 -8.96 1.58
C GLY A 135 -25.16 -9.86 2.51
N PHE A 136 -25.96 -9.25 3.34
CA PHE A 136 -26.92 -9.91 4.19
C PHE A 136 -28.30 -9.30 3.93
N LEU A 137 -29.23 -10.11 3.44
CA LEU A 137 -30.63 -9.74 3.43
C LEU A 137 -31.42 -10.70 4.32
N ARG A 138 -32.01 -10.15 5.35
CA ARG A 138 -33.14 -10.75 6.05
C ARG A 138 -34.39 -10.09 5.51
N SER A 139 -35.15 -10.80 4.73
CA SER A 139 -36.48 -10.38 4.34
C SER A 139 -37.45 -11.51 4.65
N GLY A 140 -38.05 -11.47 5.82
CA GLY A 140 -39.22 -12.25 6.23
C GLY A 140 -39.40 -13.61 5.52
N SER A 141 -40.36 -13.66 4.59
CA SER A 141 -40.69 -14.84 3.80
C SER A 141 -40.29 -14.73 2.31
N LEU A 142 -39.60 -13.70 1.91
CA LEU A 142 -39.25 -13.46 0.49
C LEU A 142 -37.78 -13.89 0.27
N LEU A 143 -37.61 -14.77 -0.72
CA LEU A 143 -36.28 -15.09 -1.28
C LEU A 143 -35.90 -13.95 -2.23
N ILE A 144 -34.78 -13.31 -1.99
CA ILE A 144 -34.31 -12.17 -2.80
C ILE A 144 -32.88 -12.42 -3.23
N ALA A 145 -32.65 -12.45 -4.54
CA ALA A 145 -31.32 -12.38 -5.11
C ALA A 145 -30.66 -11.04 -4.73
N THR A 146 -29.41 -11.11 -4.34
CA THR A 146 -28.66 -9.92 -3.95
C THR A 146 -27.34 -9.89 -4.70
N ALA A 147 -27.05 -8.73 -5.28
CA ALA A 147 -25.81 -8.48 -6.00
C ALA A 147 -25.18 -7.18 -5.55
N GLY A 148 -23.88 -7.02 -5.76
CA GLY A 148 -23.18 -5.79 -5.43
C GLY A 148 -21.68 -5.85 -5.70
N SER A 149 -20.99 -4.88 -5.17
CA SER A 149 -19.53 -4.84 -5.13
C SER A 149 -19.06 -4.75 -3.68
N TYR A 150 -17.87 -5.26 -3.40
CA TYR A 150 -17.29 -5.21 -2.07
C TYR A 150 -15.84 -4.75 -2.15
N ALA A 151 -15.48 -3.76 -1.36
CA ALA A 151 -14.12 -3.25 -1.30
C ALA A 151 -13.61 -3.26 0.14
N PHE A 152 -12.34 -3.57 0.30
CA PHE A 152 -11.65 -3.46 1.57
C PHE A 152 -10.15 -3.20 1.35
N SER A 153 -9.50 -2.69 2.38
CA SER A 153 -8.08 -2.39 2.35
C SER A 153 -7.41 -2.78 3.65
N LEU A 154 -6.12 -3.02 3.58
CA LEU A 154 -5.27 -3.27 4.75
C LEU A 154 -3.85 -2.78 4.48
N LEU A 155 -3.12 -2.48 5.55
CA LEU A 155 -1.70 -2.19 5.51
C LEU A 155 -0.96 -3.35 6.18
N ASP A 156 -0.18 -4.09 5.40
CA ASP A 156 0.58 -5.25 5.86
C ASP A 156 2.06 -4.91 6.07
N THR A 157 2.71 -5.65 6.97
CA THR A 157 4.14 -5.55 7.28
C THR A 157 4.80 -6.92 7.08
N PRO A 158 5.14 -7.28 5.85
CA PRO A 158 5.60 -8.64 5.54
C PRO A 158 7.00 -8.97 6.08
N ALA A 159 7.81 -7.96 6.38
CA ALA A 159 9.17 -8.08 6.90
C ALA A 159 10.09 -9.00 6.07
N THR A 160 9.96 -8.95 4.75
CA THR A 160 10.73 -9.76 3.80
C THR A 160 11.08 -8.98 2.55
N ILE A 161 12.12 -9.42 1.84
CA ILE A 161 12.48 -8.98 0.48
C ILE A 161 12.24 -10.08 -0.56
N SER A 162 11.65 -11.21 -0.15
CA SER A 162 11.22 -12.25 -1.08
C SER A 162 9.90 -11.89 -1.73
N ALA A 163 9.64 -12.46 -2.91
CA ALA A 163 8.34 -12.33 -3.56
C ALA A 163 7.23 -12.92 -2.69
N ILE A 164 6.16 -12.18 -2.51
CA ILE A 164 4.97 -12.56 -1.74
C ILE A 164 3.72 -12.36 -2.58
N THR A 165 2.79 -13.30 -2.47
CA THR A 165 1.54 -13.27 -3.23
C THR A 165 0.37 -12.96 -2.30
N TYR A 166 -0.39 -11.93 -2.66
CA TYR A 166 -1.67 -11.64 -2.03
C TYR A 166 -2.79 -12.19 -2.89
N LYS A 167 -3.77 -12.83 -2.25
CA LYS A 167 -4.94 -13.36 -2.93
C LYS A 167 -6.20 -13.20 -2.10
N VAL A 168 -7.33 -13.14 -2.80
CA VAL A 168 -8.66 -13.04 -2.18
C VAL A 168 -9.38 -14.37 -2.32
N GLN A 169 -9.99 -14.80 -1.23
CA GLN A 169 -10.86 -15.97 -1.21
C GLN A 169 -12.26 -15.57 -0.73
N PHE A 170 -13.23 -16.39 -1.06
CA PHE A 170 -14.62 -16.20 -0.66
C PHE A 170 -15.27 -17.52 -0.26
N LYS A 171 -16.35 -17.42 0.50
CA LYS A 171 -17.15 -18.57 0.88
C LYS A 171 -18.61 -18.19 1.14
N LEU A 172 -19.47 -19.19 1.13
CA LEU A 172 -20.79 -19.07 1.74
C LEU A 172 -20.61 -18.84 3.25
N GLY A 173 -21.20 -17.77 3.76
CA GLY A 173 -21.09 -17.42 5.18
C GLY A 173 -22.07 -18.16 6.06
N ALA A 174 -23.28 -18.37 5.56
CA ALA A 174 -24.37 -19.10 6.22
C ALA A 174 -25.43 -19.50 5.18
N GLY A 175 -26.27 -20.45 5.53
CA GLY A 175 -27.37 -20.92 4.66
C GLY A 175 -26.93 -22.03 3.69
N THR A 176 -27.81 -22.33 2.77
CA THR A 176 -27.62 -23.29 1.68
C THR A 176 -27.83 -22.55 0.37
N GLY A 177 -26.98 -22.69 -0.61
CA GLY A 177 -27.08 -22.01 -1.89
C GLY A 177 -25.70 -21.75 -2.46
N THR A 178 -25.62 -20.88 -3.43
CA THR A 178 -24.38 -20.58 -4.13
C THR A 178 -24.14 -19.08 -4.12
N VAL A 179 -22.92 -18.70 -3.77
CA VAL A 179 -22.41 -17.34 -3.91
C VAL A 179 -21.44 -17.26 -5.07
N TYR A 180 -21.49 -16.17 -5.80
CA TYR A 180 -20.71 -15.92 -7.01
C TYR A 180 -19.89 -14.65 -6.82
N VAL A 181 -18.78 -14.56 -7.53
CA VAL A 181 -17.97 -13.35 -7.70
C VAL A 181 -17.66 -13.17 -9.18
N GLN A 182 -17.38 -11.93 -9.61
CA GLN A 182 -17.21 -11.56 -11.03
C GLN A 182 -18.40 -11.98 -11.90
N ASP A 183 -19.58 -12.09 -11.32
CA ASP A 183 -20.78 -12.43 -12.07
C ASP A 183 -21.02 -11.41 -13.20
N GLY A 184 -21.44 -11.88 -14.38
CA GLY A 184 -21.57 -11.02 -15.57
C GLY A 184 -20.23 -10.44 -16.06
N SER A 185 -19.09 -11.09 -15.79
CA SER A 185 -17.75 -10.62 -16.17
C SER A 185 -17.36 -9.27 -15.53
N ASN A 186 -17.92 -8.95 -14.37
CA ASN A 186 -17.57 -7.75 -13.64
C ASN A 186 -16.11 -7.77 -13.22
N LEU A 187 -15.40 -6.65 -13.43
CA LEU A 187 -14.00 -6.50 -13.09
C LEU A 187 -13.79 -6.52 -11.57
N SER A 188 -12.86 -7.34 -11.13
CA SER A 188 -12.30 -7.31 -9.77
C SER A 188 -10.81 -7.03 -9.83
N THR A 189 -10.30 -6.28 -8.86
CA THR A 189 -8.91 -5.83 -8.81
C THR A 189 -8.30 -5.99 -7.43
N ILE A 190 -6.99 -6.20 -7.41
CA ILE A 190 -6.14 -6.03 -6.25
C ILE A 190 -4.98 -5.12 -6.63
N ILE A 191 -4.74 -4.07 -5.85
CA ILE A 191 -3.62 -3.16 -6.02
C ILE A 191 -2.72 -3.28 -4.80
N LEU A 192 -1.45 -3.52 -5.03
CA LEU A 192 -0.40 -3.59 -4.02
C LEU A 192 0.50 -2.36 -4.19
N MET A 193 0.66 -1.58 -3.13
CA MET A 193 1.58 -0.44 -3.11
C MET A 193 2.64 -0.66 -2.03
N GLU A 194 3.90 -0.72 -2.42
CA GLU A 194 4.99 -0.71 -1.45
C GLU A 194 5.20 0.70 -0.92
N ILE A 195 5.11 0.83 0.39
CA ILE A 195 5.36 2.08 1.11
C ILE A 195 6.71 1.96 1.80
N GLY A 196 7.66 2.80 1.39
CA GLY A 196 8.98 2.89 2.03
C GLY A 196 8.89 3.41 3.46
N ALA A 197 9.76 2.88 4.33
CA ALA A 197 9.92 3.35 5.70
C ALA A 197 10.70 4.65 5.77
#